data_e6de793bc9c22e0904d1abcfe9487988
#
_entry.id   e6de793bc9c22e0904d1abcfe9487988
#
_cell.length_a   1.000
_cell.length_b   1.000
_cell.length_c   1.000
_cell.angle_alpha   90.00
_cell.angle_beta   90.00
_cell.angle_gamma   90.00
#
_symmetry.space_group_name_H-M   'P 1'
#
loop_
_entity.id
_entity.type
_entity.pdbx_description
1 polymer ?
#
loop_
_entity_poly.entity_id
_entity_poly.type
_entity_poly.pdbx_seq_one_letter_code
_entity_poly.pdbx_strand_id
1 'polypeptide(L)'
;MKKFLIFAAIVGAILYMLISPDGGGTSIKDYQGSIKSASGNVVELVSGLHVRLIGVEPNRTDVEMFIKNGFLGKSVTLIPDSKGDQEITDPNGTVGAYVILNDTHECLNHLVVIQYPQTYRAMELSDSLGWIKDKPGPTPKPDLALYMKQRTFLIEVRTEEGSSIGTGFFINDKGLAITNWHVLPAGAEKYSTAYLYKENPDDSKIYTDKKRRIKNVLWSEDTNGMDISIFSVELEQGESVPYFDIAKQRAAVGIDCATFGNPLGYTASYSAGHISAFREQERTTRKVMMMQYEMSTNGGNSGGPVCDKYGQIVAVHEQGVKDAQGLNFGIDILQIREILDGLEFNYGGR
;
A
#
# COMPACT_ATOMS: atom_id res chain seq x y z
N MET A 1 -20.88 -3.90 -3.38
CA MET A 1 -22.16 -3.20 -3.47
C MET A 1 -22.83 -2.95 -2.11
N LYS A 2 -23.15 -3.94 -1.26
CA LYS A 2 -23.85 -3.69 0.03
C LYS A 2 -23.08 -2.77 0.99
N LYS A 3 -21.75 -2.86 1.09
CA LYS A 3 -20.93 -1.99 1.97
C LYS A 3 -20.83 -0.55 1.46
N PHE A 4 -20.82 -0.36 0.15
CA PHE A 4 -20.80 0.96 -0.49
C PHE A 4 -22.14 1.68 -0.32
N LEU A 5 -23.26 0.97 -0.40
CA LEU A 5 -24.59 1.50 -0.14
C LEU A 5 -24.81 1.90 1.32
N ILE A 6 -24.20 1.17 2.28
CA ILE A 6 -24.27 1.52 3.70
C ILE A 6 -23.43 2.78 3.98
N PHE A 7 -22.26 2.92 3.37
CA PHE A 7 -21.42 4.12 3.50
C PHE A 7 -22.10 5.36 2.89
N ALA A 8 -22.64 5.24 1.69
CA ALA A 8 -23.41 6.33 1.06
C ALA A 8 -24.66 6.69 1.88
N ALA A 9 -25.32 5.72 2.52
CA ALA A 9 -26.47 5.96 3.40
C ALA A 9 -26.07 6.65 4.70
N ILE A 10 -24.91 6.33 5.29
CA ILE A 10 -24.41 6.96 6.53
C ILE A 10 -23.95 8.39 6.23
N VAL A 11 -23.19 8.62 5.16
CA VAL A 11 -22.80 9.98 4.74
C VAL A 11 -24.05 10.80 4.35
N GLY A 12 -25.01 10.19 3.66
CA GLY A 12 -26.30 10.82 3.35
C GLY A 12 -27.14 11.12 4.59
N ALA A 13 -27.14 10.25 5.62
CA ALA A 13 -27.85 10.46 6.87
C ALA A 13 -27.20 11.56 7.72
N ILE A 14 -25.87 11.62 7.76
CA ILE A 14 -25.13 12.69 8.45
C ILE A 14 -25.34 14.02 7.71
N LEU A 15 -25.27 14.05 6.38
CA LEU A 15 -25.60 15.22 5.57
C LEU A 15 -27.06 15.65 5.78
N TYR A 16 -27.99 14.70 5.90
CA TYR A 16 -29.42 14.99 6.17
C TYR A 16 -29.66 15.55 7.57
N MET A 17 -28.95 15.07 8.59
CA MET A 17 -29.01 15.65 9.95
C MET A 17 -28.43 17.07 10.03
N LEU A 18 -27.40 17.37 9.21
CA LEU A 18 -26.82 18.71 9.10
C LEU A 18 -27.69 19.70 8.29
N ILE A 19 -28.64 19.19 7.49
CA ILE A 19 -29.54 19.99 6.62
C ILE A 19 -30.93 20.19 7.24
N SER A 20 -31.22 19.58 8.39
CA SER A 20 -32.53 19.72 9.03
C SER A 20 -32.80 21.17 9.46
N PRO A 21 -33.97 21.77 9.11
CA PRO A 21 -34.21 23.22 9.24
C PRO A 21 -34.34 23.77 10.65
N ASP A 22 -34.35 22.94 11.69
CA ASP A 22 -34.70 23.32 13.07
C ASP A 22 -33.53 23.48 14.05
N GLY A 23 -32.29 23.38 13.57
CA GLY A 23 -31.12 23.69 14.40
C GLY A 23 -30.42 24.94 13.90
N GLY A 24 -30.37 26.00 14.71
CA GLY A 24 -29.66 27.26 14.43
C GLY A 24 -28.14 27.02 14.32
N GLY A 25 -27.71 26.30 13.32
CA GLY A 25 -26.31 25.97 13.03
C GLY A 25 -25.75 26.80 11.92
N THR A 26 -24.50 27.17 12.03
CA THR A 26 -23.63 27.73 11.01
C THR A 26 -23.83 27.07 9.65
N SER A 27 -23.79 27.84 8.59
CA SER A 27 -24.04 27.44 7.19
C SER A 27 -23.07 26.31 6.78
N ILE A 28 -23.58 25.24 6.14
CA ILE A 28 -22.79 24.11 5.55
C ILE A 28 -21.61 24.59 4.68
N LYS A 29 -21.66 25.80 4.15
CA LYS A 29 -20.57 26.41 3.38
C LYS A 29 -19.27 26.57 4.18
N ASP A 30 -19.33 26.67 5.50
CA ASP A 30 -18.18 26.90 6.37
C ASP A 30 -17.36 25.62 6.60
N TYR A 31 -17.92 24.45 6.27
CA TYR A 31 -17.30 23.13 6.46
C TYR A 31 -16.77 22.49 5.17
N GLN A 32 -16.64 23.25 4.12
CA GLN A 32 -16.07 22.79 2.84
C GLN A 32 -14.88 23.64 2.43
N GLY A 33 -13.90 23.03 1.77
CA GLY A 33 -12.76 23.76 1.27
C GLY A 33 -11.78 22.87 0.54
N SER A 34 -10.64 23.43 0.17
CA SER A 34 -9.52 22.65 -0.38
C SER A 34 -8.32 22.81 0.53
N ILE A 35 -7.55 21.73 0.69
CA ILE A 35 -6.35 21.70 1.53
C ILE A 35 -5.27 22.57 0.87
N LYS A 36 -4.84 23.62 1.55
CA LYS A 36 -3.80 24.54 1.11
C LYS A 36 -2.42 24.13 1.60
N SER A 37 -2.33 23.77 2.88
CA SER A 37 -1.08 23.39 3.52
C SER A 37 -1.32 22.41 4.66
N ALA A 38 -0.25 21.82 5.20
CA ALA A 38 -0.29 20.99 6.39
C ALA A 38 0.92 21.28 7.29
N SER A 39 0.73 21.14 8.61
CA SER A 39 1.77 21.19 9.63
C SER A 39 1.45 20.20 10.74
N GLY A 40 2.24 19.13 10.85
CA GLY A 40 1.93 18.00 11.73
C GLY A 40 0.57 17.39 11.39
N ASN A 41 -0.35 17.37 12.35
CA ASN A 41 -1.73 16.88 12.20
C ASN A 41 -2.75 18.01 11.94
N VAL A 42 -2.30 19.21 11.57
CA VAL A 42 -3.18 20.33 11.24
C VAL A 42 -3.11 20.60 9.75
N VAL A 43 -4.25 20.69 9.10
CA VAL A 43 -4.40 21.15 7.72
C VAL A 43 -4.95 22.57 7.70
N GLU A 44 -4.41 23.42 6.81
CA GLU A 44 -4.96 24.74 6.51
C GLU A 44 -5.76 24.65 5.22
N LEU A 45 -6.98 25.13 5.23
CA LEU A 45 -7.80 25.24 4.02
C LEU A 45 -7.51 26.55 3.28
N VAL A 46 -7.89 26.61 2.01
CA VAL A 46 -7.75 27.83 1.19
C VAL A 46 -8.51 29.01 1.79
N SER A 47 -9.56 28.76 2.57
CA SER A 47 -10.30 29.76 3.34
C SER A 47 -9.51 30.39 4.50
N GLY A 48 -8.35 29.82 4.86
CA GLY A 48 -7.58 30.20 6.04
C GLY A 48 -7.99 29.44 7.32
N LEU A 49 -8.99 28.56 7.24
CA LEU A 49 -9.40 27.75 8.39
C LEU A 49 -8.32 26.71 8.71
N HIS A 50 -7.92 26.61 9.97
CA HIS A 50 -7.03 25.57 10.49
C HIS A 50 -7.86 24.44 11.09
N VAL A 51 -7.58 23.22 10.62
CA VAL A 51 -8.33 22.02 10.99
C VAL A 51 -7.36 20.99 11.56
N ARG A 52 -7.53 20.64 12.82
CA ARG A 52 -6.77 19.56 13.46
C ARG A 52 -7.45 18.23 13.19
N LEU A 53 -6.69 17.28 12.65
CA LEU A 53 -7.15 15.91 12.43
C LEU A 53 -7.38 15.21 13.77
N ILE A 54 -8.64 14.95 14.09
CA ILE A 54 -9.04 14.24 15.31
C ILE A 54 -8.48 12.81 15.28
N GLY A 55 -8.00 12.32 16.43
CA GLY A 55 -7.45 10.97 16.55
C GLY A 55 -6.03 10.80 16.01
N VAL A 56 -5.42 11.87 15.51
CA VAL A 56 -4.05 11.86 14.98
C VAL A 56 -3.12 12.62 15.94
N GLU A 57 -1.99 12.01 16.28
CA GLU A 57 -0.98 12.61 17.17
C GLU A 57 -0.41 13.92 16.60
N PRO A 58 -0.29 14.99 17.39
CA PRO A 58 0.24 16.27 16.93
C PRO A 58 1.76 16.23 16.66
N ASN A 59 2.24 17.26 15.91
CA ASN A 59 3.66 17.52 15.67
C ASN A 59 4.43 16.37 14.99
N ARG A 60 3.77 15.63 14.12
CA ARG A 60 4.36 14.50 13.37
C ARG A 60 4.76 14.94 11.96
N THR A 61 6.07 14.97 11.70
CA THR A 61 6.62 15.34 10.38
C THR A 61 6.24 14.33 9.30
N ASP A 62 6.15 13.04 9.63
CA ASP A 62 5.72 12.00 8.70
C ASP A 62 4.26 12.17 8.26
N VAL A 63 3.38 12.54 9.18
CA VAL A 63 1.96 12.89 8.88
C VAL A 63 1.89 14.12 7.99
N GLU A 64 2.65 15.17 8.33
CA GLU A 64 2.73 16.39 7.52
C GLU A 64 3.15 16.10 6.09
N MET A 65 4.21 15.31 5.91
CA MET A 65 4.70 14.94 4.59
C MET A 65 3.70 14.08 3.81
N PHE A 66 3.03 13.15 4.47
CA PHE A 66 1.97 12.35 3.85
C PHE A 66 0.85 13.24 3.30
N ILE A 67 0.38 14.19 4.11
CA ILE A 67 -0.67 15.12 3.67
C ILE A 67 -0.17 16.00 2.53
N LYS A 68 1.03 16.57 2.64
CA LYS A 68 1.62 17.43 1.60
C LYS A 68 1.81 16.71 0.26
N ASN A 69 2.22 15.43 0.29
CA ASN A 69 2.51 14.68 -0.92
C ASN A 69 1.26 14.14 -1.63
N GLY A 70 0.17 13.88 -0.90
CA GLY A 70 -1.01 13.21 -1.46
C GLY A 70 -2.28 14.03 -1.53
N PHE A 71 -2.40 15.10 -0.72
CA PHE A 71 -3.72 15.69 -0.46
C PHE A 71 -3.80 17.22 -0.63
N LEU A 72 -2.70 17.92 -0.95
CA LEU A 72 -2.77 19.35 -1.27
C LEU A 72 -3.64 19.59 -2.50
N GLY A 73 -4.48 20.61 -2.42
CA GLY A 73 -5.45 20.96 -3.46
C GLY A 73 -6.72 20.11 -3.48
N LYS A 74 -6.78 19.01 -2.72
CA LYS A 74 -7.97 18.17 -2.64
C LYS A 74 -9.12 18.93 -1.98
N SER A 75 -10.30 18.80 -2.58
CA SER A 75 -11.54 19.33 -2.02
C SER A 75 -12.03 18.42 -0.88
N VAL A 76 -12.41 19.03 0.23
CA VAL A 76 -12.79 18.32 1.45
C VAL A 76 -14.07 18.86 2.06
N THR A 77 -14.76 17.97 2.77
CA THR A 77 -15.87 18.31 3.68
C THR A 77 -15.42 17.99 5.10
N LEU A 78 -15.66 18.89 6.04
CA LEU A 78 -15.32 18.72 7.43
C LEU A 78 -16.53 18.21 8.22
N ILE A 79 -16.26 17.29 9.15
CA ILE A 79 -17.21 16.87 10.19
C ILE A 79 -16.58 17.26 11.52
N PRO A 80 -16.95 18.43 12.10
CA PRO A 80 -16.38 18.91 13.35
C PRO A 80 -16.71 17.96 14.50
N ASP A 81 -15.78 17.85 15.44
CA ASP A 81 -16.10 17.26 16.73
C ASP A 81 -16.95 18.26 17.53
N SER A 82 -18.10 17.81 17.99
CA SER A 82 -19.01 18.64 18.79
C SER A 82 -19.39 17.92 20.08
N LYS A 83 -19.29 18.62 21.20
CA LYS A 83 -19.95 18.23 22.45
C LYS A 83 -21.29 19.01 22.57
N GLY A 84 -22.37 18.37 22.15
CA GLY A 84 -23.66 19.04 22.01
C GLY A 84 -23.65 19.97 20.80
N ASP A 85 -24.17 21.20 20.97
CA ASP A 85 -24.26 22.21 19.90
C ASP A 85 -23.02 23.14 19.77
N GLN A 86 -21.91 22.83 20.46
CA GLN A 86 -20.69 23.63 20.45
C GLN A 86 -19.54 22.93 19.75
N GLU A 87 -18.98 23.57 18.73
CA GLU A 87 -17.72 23.14 18.09
C GLU A 87 -16.57 23.17 19.08
N ILE A 88 -15.74 22.12 19.06
CA ILE A 88 -14.51 22.10 19.87
C ILE A 88 -13.41 22.82 19.09
N THR A 89 -13.20 24.08 19.42
CA THR A 89 -12.04 24.85 18.95
C THR A 89 -10.99 24.95 20.05
N ASP A 90 -9.72 24.93 19.66
CA ASP A 90 -8.63 25.25 20.59
C ASP A 90 -8.51 26.77 20.80
N PRO A 91 -7.71 27.25 21.78
CA PRO A 91 -7.54 28.68 22.03
C PRO A 91 -7.03 29.52 20.85
N ASN A 92 -6.48 28.86 19.81
CA ASN A 92 -6.00 29.51 18.59
C ASN A 92 -7.03 29.50 17.45
N GLY A 93 -8.25 29.06 17.72
CA GLY A 93 -9.33 28.98 16.74
C GLY A 93 -9.22 27.79 15.77
N THR A 94 -8.38 26.77 16.07
CA THR A 94 -8.26 25.57 15.27
C THR A 94 -9.43 24.63 15.57
N VAL A 95 -10.16 24.21 14.54
CA VAL A 95 -11.31 23.30 14.68
C VAL A 95 -10.83 21.85 14.68
N GLY A 96 -11.23 21.06 15.67
CA GLY A 96 -11.08 19.61 15.63
C GLY A 96 -12.12 19.00 14.69
N ALA A 97 -11.69 18.27 13.64
CA ALA A 97 -12.62 17.67 12.69
C ALA A 97 -12.10 16.36 12.07
N TYR A 98 -13.06 15.58 11.54
CA TYR A 98 -12.80 14.58 10.52
C TYR A 98 -12.84 15.24 9.16
N VAL A 99 -11.85 14.98 8.34
CA VAL A 99 -11.68 15.58 7.00
C VAL A 99 -12.02 14.53 5.96
N ILE A 100 -13.13 14.72 5.25
CA ILE A 100 -13.61 13.80 4.22
C ILE A 100 -13.18 14.33 2.85
N LEU A 101 -12.47 13.51 2.08
CA LEU A 101 -12.10 13.79 0.69
C LEU A 101 -13.34 13.72 -0.20
N ASN A 102 -13.64 14.76 -0.96
CA ASN A 102 -14.88 14.82 -1.75
C ASN A 102 -14.85 13.93 -2.99
N ASP A 103 -13.65 13.62 -3.51
CA ASP A 103 -13.46 12.77 -4.70
C ASP A 103 -13.57 11.26 -4.38
N THR A 104 -12.99 10.82 -3.26
CA THR A 104 -12.98 9.40 -2.87
C THR A 104 -13.96 9.05 -1.76
N HIS A 105 -14.54 10.05 -1.08
CA HIS A 105 -15.34 9.92 0.14
C HIS A 105 -14.61 9.22 1.31
N GLU A 106 -13.28 9.20 1.26
CA GLU A 106 -12.44 8.64 2.33
C GLU A 106 -12.17 9.70 3.41
N CYS A 107 -11.98 9.25 4.64
CA CYS A 107 -11.62 10.13 5.75
C CYS A 107 -10.10 10.25 5.86
N LEU A 108 -9.55 11.45 5.70
CA LEU A 108 -8.11 11.71 5.79
C LEU A 108 -7.54 11.31 7.15
N ASN A 109 -8.25 11.52 8.26
CA ASN A 109 -7.83 11.10 9.59
C ASN A 109 -7.61 9.58 9.64
N HIS A 110 -8.52 8.82 9.03
CA HIS A 110 -8.43 7.37 8.95
C HIS A 110 -7.27 6.93 8.04
N LEU A 111 -7.07 7.58 6.90
CA LEU A 111 -5.96 7.31 6.00
C LEU A 111 -4.61 7.53 6.68
N VAL A 112 -4.47 8.60 7.47
CA VAL A 112 -3.27 8.87 8.28
C VAL A 112 -3.05 7.77 9.32
N VAL A 113 -4.10 7.34 10.02
CA VAL A 113 -3.99 6.27 11.05
C VAL A 113 -3.69 4.92 10.42
N ILE A 114 -4.23 4.61 9.25
CA ILE A 114 -3.87 3.40 8.49
C ILE A 114 -2.40 3.43 8.09
N GLN A 115 -1.92 4.56 7.58
CA GLN A 115 -0.53 4.71 7.14
C GLN A 115 0.45 4.74 8.31
N TYR A 116 0.04 5.36 9.43
CA TYR A 116 0.86 5.55 10.63
C TYR A 116 0.10 5.15 11.91
N PRO A 117 -0.13 3.86 12.17
CA PRO A 117 -0.94 3.39 13.31
C PRO A 117 -0.45 3.88 14.68
N GLN A 118 0.85 4.15 14.81
CA GLN A 118 1.43 4.73 16.02
C GLN A 118 0.98 6.17 16.30
N THR A 119 0.35 6.84 15.32
CA THR A 119 -0.22 8.19 15.51
C THR A 119 -1.63 8.16 16.10
N TYR A 120 -2.23 6.96 16.19
CA TYR A 120 -3.58 6.81 16.71
C TYR A 120 -3.59 7.12 18.21
N ARG A 121 -4.40 8.09 18.59
CA ARG A 121 -4.78 8.31 19.98
C ARG A 121 -6.19 7.79 20.17
N ALA A 122 -6.35 6.87 21.13
CA ALA A 122 -7.68 6.45 21.56
C ALA A 122 -8.43 7.70 22.02
N MET A 123 -9.38 8.13 21.20
CA MET A 123 -10.27 9.22 21.55
C MET A 123 -11.55 8.67 22.12
N GLU A 124 -12.15 9.42 23.00
CA GLU A 124 -13.58 9.32 23.28
C GLU A 124 -14.35 9.76 22.02
N LEU A 125 -14.34 8.86 21.02
CA LEU A 125 -15.15 9.02 19.84
C LEU A 125 -16.61 8.94 20.24
N SER A 126 -17.43 9.89 19.81
CA SER A 126 -18.87 9.75 19.89
C SER A 126 -19.27 8.45 19.19
N ASP A 127 -20.18 7.68 19.75
CA ASP A 127 -20.62 6.38 19.22
C ASP A 127 -21.16 6.45 17.78
N SER A 128 -21.39 7.64 17.25
CA SER A 128 -21.82 7.92 15.88
C SER A 128 -20.76 7.62 14.81
N LEU A 129 -19.48 7.46 15.17
CA LEU A 129 -18.37 7.16 14.24
C LEU A 129 -17.73 5.79 14.49
N GLY A 130 -18.54 4.81 14.90
CA GLY A 130 -18.13 3.43 15.23
C GLY A 130 -17.22 2.73 14.23
N TRP A 131 -17.19 3.17 12.97
CA TRP A 131 -16.33 2.61 11.94
C TRP A 131 -14.81 2.89 12.15
N ILE A 132 -14.46 3.87 13.00
CA ILE A 132 -13.05 4.11 13.39
C ILE A 132 -12.66 3.23 14.58
N LYS A 133 -13.60 2.88 15.48
CA LYS A 133 -13.34 2.02 16.64
C LYS A 133 -12.93 0.59 16.27
N ASP A 134 -13.46 0.05 15.17
CA ASP A 134 -13.41 -1.38 14.89
C ASP A 134 -12.29 -1.82 13.94
N LYS A 135 -11.47 -0.90 13.43
CA LYS A 135 -10.33 -1.25 12.60
C LYS A 135 -9.08 -0.52 13.07
N PRO A 136 -8.31 -1.15 13.98
CA PRO A 136 -6.95 -0.71 14.15
C PRO A 136 -6.30 -0.70 12.76
N GLY A 137 -5.62 0.38 12.41
CA GLY A 137 -4.82 0.43 11.21
C GLY A 137 -3.82 -0.75 11.20
N PRO A 138 -3.21 -1.04 10.06
CA PRO A 138 -2.23 -2.11 10.01
C PRO A 138 -1.16 -1.87 11.09
N THR A 139 -0.95 -2.85 11.95
CA THR A 139 0.12 -2.81 12.96
C THR A 139 1.45 -3.11 12.30
N PRO A 140 2.54 -2.39 12.65
CA PRO A 140 3.88 -2.77 12.23
C PRO A 140 4.11 -4.25 12.51
N LYS A 141 4.70 -4.98 11.56
CA LYS A 141 5.00 -6.39 11.75
C LYS A 141 6.22 -6.52 12.66
N PRO A 142 6.11 -7.11 13.85
CA PRO A 142 7.23 -7.24 14.78
C PRO A 142 8.41 -7.99 14.18
N ASP A 143 8.12 -8.96 13.29
CA ASP A 143 9.10 -9.69 12.51
C ASP A 143 8.74 -9.57 11.03
N LEU A 144 9.09 -8.43 10.43
CA LEU A 144 8.81 -8.18 9.03
C LEU A 144 9.56 -9.15 8.11
N ALA A 145 10.78 -9.55 8.47
CA ALA A 145 11.57 -10.48 7.68
C ALA A 145 10.90 -11.87 7.59
N LEU A 146 10.43 -12.41 8.73
CA LEU A 146 9.70 -13.68 8.75
C LEU A 146 8.36 -13.55 8.03
N TYR A 147 7.64 -12.43 8.23
CA TYR A 147 6.39 -12.15 7.54
C TYR A 147 6.56 -12.18 6.02
N MET A 148 7.63 -11.52 5.50
CA MET A 148 7.95 -11.49 4.07
C MET A 148 8.39 -12.86 3.56
N LYS A 149 9.27 -13.57 4.32
CA LYS A 149 9.74 -14.90 3.98
C LYS A 149 8.60 -15.89 3.68
N GLN A 150 7.56 -15.89 4.51
CA GLN A 150 6.42 -16.81 4.38
C GLN A 150 5.57 -16.56 3.13
N ARG A 151 5.66 -15.38 2.52
CA ARG A 151 4.83 -14.90 1.40
C ARG A 151 5.58 -14.78 0.10
N THR A 152 6.90 -14.97 0.14
CA THR A 152 7.81 -14.83 -0.98
C THR A 152 8.39 -16.21 -1.34
N PHE A 153 8.77 -16.41 -2.58
CA PHE A 153 9.37 -17.65 -3.06
C PHE A 153 10.37 -17.39 -4.18
N LEU A 154 11.27 -18.36 -4.40
CA LEU A 154 12.18 -18.33 -5.52
C LEU A 154 11.47 -18.86 -6.77
N ILE A 155 11.67 -18.21 -7.89
CA ILE A 155 11.29 -18.70 -9.23
C ILE A 155 12.56 -19.15 -9.93
N GLU A 156 12.58 -20.39 -10.42
CA GLU A 156 13.61 -20.90 -11.31
C GLU A 156 12.98 -21.21 -12.66
N VAL A 157 13.57 -20.64 -13.73
CA VAL A 157 13.19 -20.91 -15.11
C VAL A 157 14.31 -21.70 -15.77
N ARG A 158 14.03 -22.90 -16.24
CA ARG A 158 14.99 -23.79 -16.90
C ARG A 158 14.68 -23.90 -18.38
N THR A 159 15.61 -23.47 -19.21
CA THR A 159 15.57 -23.64 -20.67
C THR A 159 16.73 -24.50 -21.15
N GLU A 160 16.74 -24.83 -22.42
CA GLU A 160 17.89 -25.52 -23.03
C GLU A 160 19.17 -24.70 -22.99
N GLU A 161 19.06 -23.37 -22.94
CA GLU A 161 20.17 -22.42 -22.91
C GLU A 161 20.73 -22.18 -21.50
N GLY A 162 20.04 -22.63 -20.47
CA GLY A 162 20.47 -22.45 -19.08
C GLY A 162 19.31 -22.27 -18.08
N SER A 163 19.69 -21.85 -16.88
CA SER A 163 18.76 -21.59 -15.79
C SER A 163 18.88 -20.14 -15.33
N SER A 164 17.76 -19.47 -15.16
CA SER A 164 17.66 -18.14 -14.54
C SER A 164 16.83 -18.22 -13.26
N ILE A 165 17.09 -17.31 -12.34
CA ILE A 165 16.36 -17.21 -11.07
C ILE A 165 15.86 -15.80 -10.84
N GLY A 166 14.74 -15.72 -10.15
CA GLY A 166 14.14 -14.47 -9.67
C GLY A 166 13.29 -14.72 -8.44
N THR A 167 12.51 -13.73 -8.08
CA THR A 167 11.66 -13.75 -6.91
C THR A 167 10.20 -13.55 -7.31
N GLY A 168 9.29 -14.27 -6.65
CA GLY A 168 7.85 -14.06 -6.74
C GLY A 168 7.22 -13.99 -5.36
N PHE A 169 6.00 -13.45 -5.28
CA PHE A 169 5.27 -13.35 -4.03
C PHE A 169 3.76 -13.52 -4.23
N PHE A 170 3.11 -14.04 -3.20
CA PHE A 170 1.67 -14.29 -3.22
C PHE A 170 0.87 -13.04 -2.84
N ILE A 171 -0.25 -12.84 -3.54
CA ILE A 171 -1.21 -11.76 -3.29
C ILE A 171 -2.61 -12.27 -2.94
N ASN A 172 -2.82 -13.58 -2.89
CA ASN A 172 -3.98 -14.21 -2.26
C ASN A 172 -3.64 -15.61 -1.75
N ASP A 173 -4.56 -16.19 -0.98
CA ASP A 173 -4.42 -17.50 -0.35
C ASP A 173 -4.58 -18.69 -1.32
N LYS A 174 -4.93 -18.44 -2.58
CA LYS A 174 -5.17 -19.45 -3.63
C LYS A 174 -4.01 -19.57 -4.62
N GLY A 175 -2.87 -18.93 -4.34
CA GLY A 175 -1.68 -19.03 -5.18
C GLY A 175 -1.59 -18.00 -6.29
N LEU A 176 -2.42 -16.94 -6.29
CA LEU A 176 -2.21 -15.80 -7.19
C LEU A 176 -0.95 -15.05 -6.76
N ALA A 177 -0.08 -14.77 -7.73
CA ALA A 177 1.26 -14.25 -7.46
C ALA A 177 1.71 -13.23 -8.52
N ILE A 178 2.72 -12.44 -8.15
CA ILE A 178 3.35 -11.42 -9.00
C ILE A 178 4.85 -11.66 -9.06
N THR A 179 5.44 -11.35 -10.21
CA THR A 179 6.87 -11.20 -10.45
C THR A 179 7.11 -10.24 -11.63
N ASN A 180 8.37 -9.99 -12.01
CA ASN A 180 8.67 -9.31 -13.27
C ASN A 180 8.45 -10.22 -14.49
N TRP A 181 8.12 -9.61 -15.63
CA TRP A 181 8.01 -10.33 -16.89
C TRP A 181 9.36 -10.93 -17.32
N HIS A 182 10.47 -10.19 -17.16
CA HIS A 182 11.79 -10.71 -17.53
C HIS A 182 12.23 -11.91 -16.68
N VAL A 183 11.61 -12.13 -15.50
CA VAL A 183 11.78 -13.35 -14.69
C VAL A 183 10.90 -14.48 -15.21
N LEU A 184 9.61 -14.18 -15.48
CA LEU A 184 8.62 -15.15 -15.93
C LEU A 184 7.82 -14.60 -17.13
N PRO A 185 8.38 -14.63 -18.35
CA PRO A 185 7.63 -14.25 -19.53
C PRO A 185 6.48 -15.24 -19.82
N ALA A 186 5.43 -14.74 -20.48
CA ALA A 186 4.31 -15.60 -20.89
C ALA A 186 4.84 -16.75 -21.78
N GLY A 187 4.38 -17.97 -21.50
CA GLY A 187 4.83 -19.20 -22.15
C GLY A 187 6.01 -19.90 -21.47
N ALA A 188 6.69 -19.23 -20.52
CA ALA A 188 7.78 -19.84 -19.75
C ALA A 188 7.28 -20.66 -18.54
N GLU A 189 5.99 -20.58 -18.17
CA GLU A 189 5.42 -21.26 -17.00
C GLU A 189 5.67 -22.79 -17.03
N LYS A 190 5.66 -23.40 -18.19
CA LYS A 190 5.91 -24.85 -18.36
C LYS A 190 7.34 -25.29 -18.04
N TYR A 191 8.29 -24.34 -18.03
CA TYR A 191 9.70 -24.56 -17.70
C TYR A 191 10.08 -24.00 -16.33
N SER A 192 9.09 -23.50 -15.58
CA SER A 192 9.30 -22.74 -14.35
C SER A 192 8.82 -23.48 -13.13
N THR A 193 9.58 -23.33 -12.05
CA THR A 193 9.28 -23.93 -10.75
C THR A 193 9.33 -22.84 -9.68
N ALA A 194 8.30 -22.78 -8.83
CA ALA A 194 8.28 -21.99 -7.61
C ALA A 194 8.80 -22.82 -6.43
N TYR A 195 9.76 -22.30 -5.68
CA TYR A 195 10.31 -22.92 -4.48
C TYR A 195 9.89 -22.09 -3.27
N LEU A 196 8.93 -22.60 -2.52
CA LEU A 196 8.41 -21.95 -1.31
C LEU A 196 9.39 -22.15 -0.15
N TYR A 197 9.63 -21.11 0.62
CA TYR A 197 10.50 -21.20 1.78
C TYR A 197 9.83 -21.96 2.94
N LYS A 198 10.62 -22.70 3.72
CA LYS A 198 10.18 -23.29 4.97
C LYS A 198 10.11 -22.25 6.09
N GLU A 199 9.38 -22.59 7.13
CA GLU A 199 9.22 -21.73 8.30
C GLU A 199 10.50 -21.62 9.16
N ASN A 200 11.43 -22.60 9.03
CA ASN A 200 12.63 -22.63 9.88
C ASN A 200 13.65 -21.55 9.49
N PRO A 201 14.06 -20.66 10.39
CA PRO A 201 15.00 -19.59 10.12
C PRO A 201 16.45 -20.07 9.81
N ASP A 202 16.85 -21.28 10.23
CA ASP A 202 18.22 -21.77 10.08
C ASP A 202 18.54 -22.36 8.71
N ASP A 203 17.62 -22.27 7.77
CA ASP A 203 17.73 -22.94 6.50
C ASP A 203 18.42 -22.10 5.42
N SER A 204 19.71 -22.30 5.27
CA SER A 204 20.53 -21.72 4.19
C SER A 204 20.42 -22.42 2.84
N LYS A 205 19.56 -23.43 2.70
CA LYS A 205 19.43 -24.26 1.48
C LYS A 205 18.14 -23.97 0.74
N ILE A 206 18.21 -23.93 -0.60
CA ILE A 206 17.04 -23.92 -1.48
C ILE A 206 16.20 -25.17 -1.19
N TYR A 207 14.92 -24.99 -0.86
CA TYR A 207 14.06 -26.11 -0.53
C TYR A 207 13.62 -26.84 -1.77
N THR A 208 14.04 -28.07 -1.85
CA THR A 208 13.62 -28.99 -2.90
C THR A 208 12.28 -29.67 -2.59
N ASP A 209 11.84 -29.63 -1.36
CA ASP A 209 10.67 -30.35 -0.84
C ASP A 209 9.36 -29.53 -0.88
N LYS A 210 9.43 -28.20 -1.04
CA LYS A 210 8.25 -27.36 -1.27
C LYS A 210 8.21 -26.76 -2.68
N LYS A 211 8.47 -27.61 -3.68
CA LYS A 211 8.33 -27.23 -5.09
C LYS A 211 6.85 -27.13 -5.46
N ARG A 212 6.52 -26.10 -6.20
CA ARG A 212 5.21 -25.92 -6.79
C ARG A 212 5.36 -25.57 -8.27
N ARG A 213 4.45 -26.10 -9.06
CA ARG A 213 4.39 -25.79 -10.48
C ARG A 213 3.79 -24.40 -10.68
N ILE A 214 4.33 -23.62 -11.59
CA ILE A 214 3.68 -22.42 -12.11
C ILE A 214 2.67 -22.89 -13.16
N LYS A 215 1.39 -22.58 -12.95
CA LYS A 215 0.30 -23.13 -13.74
C LYS A 215 0.02 -22.33 -15.00
N ASN A 216 -0.27 -21.03 -14.82
CA ASN A 216 -0.61 -20.13 -15.92
C ASN A 216 -0.09 -18.73 -15.62
N VAL A 217 0.44 -18.06 -16.65
CA VAL A 217 0.53 -16.61 -16.66
C VAL A 217 -0.86 -16.09 -17.08
N LEU A 218 -1.49 -15.32 -16.19
CA LEU A 218 -2.86 -14.82 -16.34
C LEU A 218 -2.90 -13.45 -17.02
N TRP A 219 -1.87 -12.65 -16.78
CA TRP A 219 -1.63 -11.37 -17.41
C TRP A 219 -0.14 -11.05 -17.37
N SER A 220 0.37 -10.41 -18.42
CA SER A 220 1.76 -9.94 -18.43
C SER A 220 1.96 -8.79 -19.42
N GLU A 221 2.92 -7.94 -19.10
CA GLU A 221 3.42 -6.88 -19.96
C GLU A 221 4.95 -6.88 -19.90
N ASP A 222 5.59 -6.83 -21.07
CA ASP A 222 7.05 -6.97 -21.20
C ASP A 222 7.84 -5.73 -20.71
N THR A 223 9.16 -5.76 -20.86
CA THR A 223 10.07 -4.67 -20.47
C THR A 223 9.90 -3.39 -21.29
N ASN A 224 9.24 -3.44 -22.45
CA ASN A 224 8.84 -2.25 -23.20
C ASN A 224 7.66 -1.51 -22.56
N GLY A 225 6.94 -2.19 -21.69
CA GLY A 225 5.85 -1.68 -20.87
C GLY A 225 6.18 -1.76 -19.39
N MET A 226 5.32 -2.43 -18.60
CA MET A 226 5.44 -2.43 -17.15
C MET A 226 6.44 -3.45 -16.58
N ASP A 227 6.87 -4.44 -17.36
CA ASP A 227 7.72 -5.55 -16.90
C ASP A 227 7.13 -6.35 -15.72
N ILE A 228 5.86 -6.73 -15.82
CA ILE A 228 5.13 -7.49 -14.79
C ILE A 228 4.49 -8.75 -15.38
N SER A 229 4.49 -9.81 -14.59
CA SER A 229 3.67 -11.01 -14.80
C SER A 229 2.83 -11.30 -13.56
N ILE A 230 1.53 -11.49 -13.78
CA ILE A 230 0.56 -11.98 -12.80
C ILE A 230 0.23 -13.41 -13.18
N PHE A 231 0.43 -14.35 -12.25
CA PHE A 231 0.37 -15.77 -12.54
C PHE A 231 -0.21 -16.59 -11.38
N SER A 232 -0.53 -17.84 -11.64
CA SER A 232 -0.98 -18.78 -10.62
C SER A 232 0.05 -19.86 -10.34
N VAL A 233 0.28 -20.11 -9.06
CA VAL A 233 1.07 -21.24 -8.53
C VAL A 233 0.11 -22.36 -8.16
N GLU A 234 0.41 -23.59 -8.58
CA GLU A 234 -0.40 -24.76 -8.24
C GLU A 234 -0.17 -25.15 -6.79
N LEU A 235 -1.23 -25.09 -5.99
CA LEU A 235 -1.24 -25.53 -4.60
C LEU A 235 -1.77 -26.94 -4.47
N GLU A 236 -1.39 -27.65 -3.42
CA GLU A 236 -1.95 -28.96 -3.09
C GLU A 236 -3.43 -28.87 -2.71
N GLN A 237 -4.14 -29.96 -2.79
CA GLN A 237 -5.57 -29.96 -2.45
C GLN A 237 -5.76 -29.56 -0.98
N GLY A 238 -6.51 -28.47 -0.76
CA GLY A 238 -6.76 -27.90 0.58
C GLY A 238 -5.62 -27.03 1.12
N GLU A 239 -4.53 -26.87 0.37
CA GLU A 239 -3.44 -25.96 0.74
C GLU A 239 -3.88 -24.49 0.59
N SER A 240 -3.45 -23.68 1.53
CA SER A 240 -3.60 -22.23 1.53
C SER A 240 -2.22 -21.62 1.84
N VAL A 241 -1.88 -20.53 1.17
CA VAL A 241 -0.60 -19.85 1.37
C VAL A 241 -0.79 -18.48 2.03
N PRO A 242 0.14 -18.07 2.90
CA PRO A 242 0.20 -16.69 3.35
C PRO A 242 0.44 -15.76 2.15
N TYR A 243 -0.18 -14.57 2.18
CA TYR A 243 -0.10 -13.59 1.09
C TYR A 243 0.04 -12.16 1.63
N PHE A 244 0.43 -11.25 0.74
CA PHE A 244 0.55 -9.83 1.05
C PHE A 244 -0.74 -9.07 0.73
N ASP A 245 -1.01 -8.06 1.53
CA ASP A 245 -1.93 -7.00 1.16
C ASP A 245 -1.23 -5.99 0.25
N ILE A 246 -1.93 -5.51 -0.77
CA ILE A 246 -1.47 -4.47 -1.67
C ILE A 246 -1.89 -3.12 -1.11
N ALA A 247 -0.95 -2.18 -1.02
CA ALA A 247 -1.24 -0.82 -0.53
C ALA A 247 -2.31 -0.14 -1.41
N LYS A 248 -3.22 0.58 -0.76
CA LYS A 248 -4.29 1.34 -1.42
C LYS A 248 -3.85 2.74 -1.84
N GLN A 249 -2.73 3.19 -1.31
CA GLN A 249 -2.17 4.52 -1.53
C GLN A 249 -0.67 4.44 -1.73
N ARG A 250 -0.15 5.44 -2.42
CA ARG A 250 1.31 5.56 -2.60
C ARG A 250 1.95 5.89 -1.26
N ALA A 251 2.99 5.14 -0.95
CA ALA A 251 3.81 5.38 0.22
C ALA A 251 4.53 6.73 0.12
N ALA A 252 4.74 7.40 1.25
CA ALA A 252 5.45 8.67 1.26
C ALA A 252 6.97 8.48 1.07
N VAL A 253 7.63 9.47 0.47
CA VAL A 253 9.09 9.55 0.42
C VAL A 253 9.65 9.69 1.85
N GLY A 254 10.75 9.02 2.13
CA GLY A 254 11.42 9.03 3.44
C GLY A 254 10.93 7.97 4.42
N ILE A 255 9.88 7.19 4.09
CA ILE A 255 9.46 6.08 4.96
C ILE A 255 10.33 4.84 4.75
N ASP A 256 10.39 4.02 5.81
CA ASP A 256 11.08 2.73 5.79
C ASP A 256 10.37 1.76 4.84
N CYS A 257 11.18 1.05 4.06
CA CYS A 257 10.72 -0.06 3.25
C CYS A 257 11.72 -1.23 3.32
N ALA A 258 11.24 -2.41 2.94
CA ALA A 258 12.07 -3.60 2.92
C ALA A 258 11.74 -4.46 1.70
N THR A 259 12.73 -5.21 1.23
CA THR A 259 12.57 -6.25 0.21
C THR A 259 13.01 -7.61 0.73
N PHE A 260 12.47 -8.65 0.15
CA PHE A 260 12.85 -10.04 0.42
C PHE A 260 13.00 -10.78 -0.91
N GLY A 261 14.11 -11.50 -1.08
CA GLY A 261 14.37 -12.16 -2.36
C GLY A 261 15.58 -13.08 -2.35
N ASN A 262 16.15 -13.31 -3.54
CA ASN A 262 17.16 -14.32 -3.80
C ASN A 262 18.42 -13.74 -4.47
N PRO A 263 19.09 -12.75 -3.88
CA PRO A 263 20.21 -12.08 -4.52
C PRO A 263 21.35 -13.08 -4.84
N LEU A 264 21.83 -13.06 -6.10
CA LEU A 264 22.94 -13.90 -6.58
C LEU A 264 22.77 -15.40 -6.30
N GLY A 265 21.54 -15.88 -6.13
CA GLY A 265 21.26 -17.26 -5.75
C GLY A 265 21.37 -17.57 -4.24
N TYR A 266 21.74 -16.57 -3.43
CA TYR A 266 21.56 -16.66 -1.98
C TYR A 266 20.08 -16.51 -1.67
N THR A 267 19.48 -17.57 -1.19
CA THR A 267 18.03 -17.61 -0.94
C THR A 267 17.64 -16.92 0.35
N ALA A 268 16.40 -16.43 0.39
CA ALA A 268 15.78 -15.91 1.59
C ALA A 268 16.52 -14.71 2.23
N SER A 269 16.94 -13.74 1.42
CA SER A 269 17.65 -12.56 1.90
C SER A 269 16.71 -11.39 2.13
N TYR A 270 16.79 -10.80 3.32
CA TYR A 270 16.08 -9.59 3.72
C TYR A 270 16.99 -8.37 3.57
N SER A 271 16.47 -7.29 2.99
CA SER A 271 17.15 -5.99 2.95
C SER A 271 16.16 -4.88 3.26
N ALA A 272 16.58 -3.88 4.02
CA ALA A 272 15.76 -2.74 4.41
C ALA A 272 16.46 -1.42 4.08
N GLY A 273 15.65 -0.38 3.89
CA GLY A 273 16.08 0.96 3.56
C GLY A 273 14.92 1.94 3.53
N HIS A 274 14.99 2.96 2.67
CA HIS A 274 14.03 4.06 2.63
C HIS A 274 13.59 4.37 1.21
N ILE A 275 12.33 4.80 1.05
CA ILE A 275 11.83 5.34 -0.22
C ILE A 275 12.46 6.72 -0.44
N SER A 276 13.16 6.88 -1.58
CA SER A 276 13.90 8.11 -1.90
C SER A 276 13.13 9.04 -2.82
N ALA A 277 12.35 8.51 -3.77
CA ALA A 277 11.59 9.32 -4.73
C ALA A 277 10.56 8.47 -5.51
N PHE A 278 9.67 9.14 -6.23
CA PHE A 278 8.89 8.55 -7.32
C PHE A 278 9.27 9.25 -8.62
N ARG A 279 9.43 8.48 -9.70
CA ARG A 279 9.87 8.98 -10.99
C ARG A 279 9.08 8.33 -12.11
N GLU A 280 8.53 9.14 -13.00
CA GLU A 280 7.95 8.65 -14.24
C GLU A 280 9.07 8.27 -15.21
N GLN A 281 9.04 7.05 -15.71
CA GLN A 281 9.95 6.54 -16.72
C GLN A 281 9.19 6.33 -18.03
N GLU A 282 9.65 6.99 -19.10
CA GLU A 282 9.17 6.73 -20.46
C GLU A 282 9.65 5.35 -20.90
N ARG A 283 8.75 4.47 -21.30
CA ARG A 283 9.03 3.19 -21.95
C ARG A 283 8.38 3.15 -23.32
N THR A 284 8.68 2.13 -24.11
CA THR A 284 8.23 2.06 -25.51
C THR A 284 6.70 2.11 -25.65
N THR A 285 5.98 1.44 -24.80
CA THR A 285 4.51 1.29 -24.89
C THR A 285 3.74 2.19 -23.94
N ARG A 286 4.37 2.67 -22.87
CA ARG A 286 3.71 3.48 -21.84
C ARG A 286 4.69 4.20 -20.92
N LYS A 287 4.18 5.13 -20.15
CA LYS A 287 4.86 5.68 -18.97
C LYS A 287 4.67 4.78 -17.77
N VAL A 288 5.74 4.53 -17.03
CA VAL A 288 5.72 3.70 -15.83
C VAL A 288 6.20 4.54 -14.63
N MET A 289 5.41 4.59 -13.58
CA MET A 289 5.82 5.21 -12.33
C MET A 289 6.72 4.25 -11.57
N MET A 290 7.93 4.68 -11.31
CA MET A 290 8.96 3.92 -10.59
C MET A 290 9.14 4.49 -9.19
N MET A 291 9.13 3.64 -8.19
CA MET A 291 9.57 3.96 -6.84
C MET A 291 11.09 3.79 -6.75
N GLN A 292 11.79 4.87 -6.46
CA GLN A 292 13.23 4.86 -6.16
C GLN A 292 13.42 4.66 -4.66
N TYR A 293 14.34 3.78 -4.27
CA TYR A 293 14.64 3.50 -2.86
C TYR A 293 16.11 3.11 -2.66
N GLU A 294 16.59 3.30 -1.45
CA GLU A 294 17.94 2.97 -1.03
C GLU A 294 17.94 1.72 -0.15
N MET A 295 18.47 0.63 -0.68
CA MET A 295 18.76 -0.61 0.06
C MET A 295 19.70 -1.51 -0.76
N SER A 296 20.29 -2.52 -0.13
CA SER A 296 21.14 -3.49 -0.83
C SER A 296 20.29 -4.47 -1.62
N THR A 297 20.42 -4.46 -2.97
CA THR A 297 19.80 -5.45 -3.85
C THR A 297 20.80 -5.94 -4.89
N ASN A 298 20.55 -7.10 -5.48
CA ASN A 298 21.35 -7.70 -6.54
C ASN A 298 20.47 -8.50 -7.49
N GLY A 299 21.04 -8.99 -8.60
CA GLY A 299 20.36 -9.90 -9.51
C GLY A 299 19.76 -11.11 -8.73
N GLY A 300 18.51 -11.47 -9.03
CA GLY A 300 17.73 -12.46 -8.29
C GLY A 300 16.69 -11.86 -7.33
N ASN A 301 16.80 -10.58 -6.93
CA ASN A 301 15.73 -9.88 -6.24
C ASN A 301 14.59 -9.45 -7.18
N SER A 302 14.84 -9.41 -8.49
CA SER A 302 13.86 -9.03 -9.51
C SER A 302 12.55 -9.78 -9.35
N GLY A 303 11.43 -9.06 -9.38
CA GLY A 303 10.08 -9.56 -9.13
C GLY A 303 9.72 -9.70 -7.66
N GLY A 304 10.65 -9.41 -6.75
CA GLY A 304 10.42 -9.48 -5.30
C GLY A 304 9.55 -8.33 -4.77
N PRO A 305 8.91 -8.57 -3.61
CA PRO A 305 8.07 -7.56 -2.97
C PRO A 305 8.92 -6.45 -2.36
N VAL A 306 8.47 -5.20 -2.49
CA VAL A 306 8.92 -4.11 -1.63
C VAL A 306 7.77 -3.74 -0.72
N CYS A 307 7.96 -3.86 0.58
CA CYS A 307 6.94 -3.63 1.60
C CYS A 307 7.26 -2.41 2.44
N ASP A 308 6.21 -1.78 2.96
CA ASP A 308 6.31 -0.89 4.11
C ASP A 308 6.47 -1.67 5.43
N LYS A 309 6.65 -0.98 6.54
CA LYS A 309 6.75 -1.59 7.89
C LYS A 309 5.50 -2.35 8.34
N TYR A 310 4.39 -2.17 7.66
CA TYR A 310 3.14 -2.87 7.95
C TYR A 310 2.99 -4.16 7.15
N GLY A 311 3.93 -4.43 6.24
CA GLY A 311 3.92 -5.58 5.37
C GLY A 311 2.98 -5.43 4.17
N GLN A 312 2.55 -4.21 3.84
CA GLN A 312 1.82 -3.94 2.61
C GLN A 312 2.80 -3.76 1.45
N ILE A 313 2.47 -4.33 0.29
CA ILE A 313 3.28 -4.13 -0.92
C ILE A 313 3.12 -2.70 -1.40
N VAL A 314 4.26 -1.99 -1.56
CA VAL A 314 4.33 -0.62 -2.09
C VAL A 314 5.00 -0.55 -3.46
N ALA A 315 5.80 -1.55 -3.83
CA ALA A 315 6.35 -1.71 -5.17
C ALA A 315 6.76 -3.17 -5.45
N VAL A 316 7.00 -3.48 -6.73
CA VAL A 316 7.68 -4.71 -7.18
C VAL A 316 9.09 -4.34 -7.59
N HIS A 317 10.11 -4.95 -6.95
CA HIS A 317 11.50 -4.69 -7.29
C HIS A 317 11.78 -5.09 -8.74
N GLU A 318 12.39 -4.19 -9.49
CA GLU A 318 12.74 -4.45 -10.88
C GLU A 318 14.26 -4.51 -11.05
N GLN A 319 14.96 -3.43 -10.70
CA GLN A 319 16.38 -3.31 -10.97
C GLN A 319 17.13 -2.39 -10.00
N GLY A 320 18.42 -2.67 -9.81
CA GLY A 320 19.40 -1.73 -9.28
C GLY A 320 20.13 -1.02 -10.43
N VAL A 321 20.66 0.16 -10.17
CA VAL A 321 21.53 0.86 -11.13
C VAL A 321 22.94 0.31 -11.02
N LYS A 322 23.48 -0.21 -12.12
CA LYS A 322 24.85 -0.72 -12.17
C LYS A 322 25.83 0.39 -11.76
N ASP A 323 26.78 0.05 -10.90
CA ASP A 323 27.82 0.95 -10.38
C ASP A 323 27.31 2.12 -9.48
N ALA A 324 26.03 2.11 -9.09
CA ALA A 324 25.45 3.05 -8.13
C ALA A 324 24.95 2.30 -6.90
N GLN A 325 25.71 2.35 -5.79
CA GLN A 325 25.32 1.67 -4.55
C GLN A 325 24.03 2.27 -3.97
N GLY A 326 23.11 1.40 -3.59
CA GLY A 326 21.87 1.79 -2.93
C GLY A 326 20.79 2.39 -3.84
N LEU A 327 21.06 2.63 -5.13
CA LEU A 327 20.08 3.17 -6.05
C LEU A 327 19.28 2.05 -6.73
N ASN A 328 18.08 1.84 -6.29
CA ASN A 328 17.19 0.80 -6.81
C ASN A 328 15.86 1.37 -7.24
N PHE A 329 15.19 0.64 -8.13
CA PHE A 329 13.89 0.97 -8.66
C PHE A 329 12.94 -0.22 -8.57
N GLY A 330 11.70 0.06 -8.22
CA GLY A 330 10.59 -0.87 -8.27
C GLY A 330 9.39 -0.22 -8.94
N ILE A 331 8.56 -1.04 -9.55
CA ILE A 331 7.32 -0.61 -10.20
C ILE A 331 6.31 -0.25 -9.10
N ASP A 332 5.81 0.99 -9.13
CA ASP A 332 4.82 1.47 -8.15
C ASP A 332 3.58 0.58 -8.17
N ILE A 333 3.23 0.07 -7.00
CA ILE A 333 2.17 -0.93 -6.84
C ILE A 333 0.79 -0.44 -7.27
N LEU A 334 0.52 0.87 -7.25
CA LEU A 334 -0.79 1.40 -7.62
C LEU A 334 -1.14 1.12 -9.09
N GLN A 335 -0.15 1.14 -9.99
CA GLN A 335 -0.37 0.79 -11.40
C GLN A 335 -0.73 -0.69 -11.57
N ILE A 336 -0.10 -1.57 -10.76
CA ILE A 336 -0.41 -3.00 -10.75
C ILE A 336 -1.80 -3.23 -10.14
N ARG A 337 -2.15 -2.46 -9.10
CA ARG A 337 -3.48 -2.49 -8.49
C ARG A 337 -4.58 -2.15 -9.48
N GLU A 338 -4.39 -1.12 -10.31
CA GLU A 338 -5.34 -0.76 -11.39
C GLU A 338 -5.59 -1.93 -12.34
N ILE A 339 -4.55 -2.69 -12.70
CA ILE A 339 -4.68 -3.89 -13.54
C ILE A 339 -5.45 -4.99 -12.81
N LEU A 340 -5.09 -5.27 -11.54
CA LEU A 340 -5.77 -6.29 -10.74
C LEU A 340 -7.26 -5.97 -10.54
N ASP A 341 -7.60 -4.71 -10.31
CA ASP A 341 -8.98 -4.24 -10.18
C ASP A 341 -9.73 -4.31 -11.52
N GLY A 342 -9.09 -3.91 -12.61
CA GLY A 342 -9.68 -3.95 -13.97
C GLY A 342 -9.95 -5.37 -14.47
N LEU A 343 -9.16 -6.34 -14.05
CA LEU A 343 -9.32 -7.76 -14.37
C LEU A 343 -10.12 -8.53 -13.29
N GLU A 344 -10.64 -7.83 -12.27
CA GLU A 344 -11.46 -8.38 -11.19
C GLU A 344 -10.76 -9.49 -10.39
N PHE A 345 -9.44 -9.48 -10.30
CA PHE A 345 -8.71 -10.44 -9.49
C PHE A 345 -9.05 -10.29 -8.00
N ASN A 346 -9.12 -11.42 -7.29
CA ASN A 346 -9.25 -11.43 -5.84
C ASN A 346 -7.86 -11.44 -5.20
N TYR A 347 -7.52 -10.40 -4.46
CA TYR A 347 -6.19 -10.22 -3.84
C TYR A 347 -6.29 -9.53 -2.48
N GLY A 348 -5.22 -9.61 -1.68
CA GLY A 348 -5.12 -8.97 -0.37
C GLY A 348 -5.15 -7.44 -0.44
N GLY A 349 -5.94 -6.82 0.42
CA GLY A 349 -6.09 -5.37 0.44
C GLY A 349 -7.05 -4.77 -0.60
N ARG A 350 -7.81 -5.60 -1.33
CA ARG A 350 -8.83 -5.14 -2.30
C ARG A 350 -9.99 -4.40 -1.61
#